data_b6cf5cb56078662bf354b78d4b091c43
#
_entry.id   b6cf5cb56078662bf354b78d4b091c43
#
_cell.length_a   1.000
_cell.length_b   1.000
_cell.length_c   1.000
_cell.angle_alpha   90.00
_cell.angle_beta   90.00
_cell.angle_gamma   90.00
#
_symmetry.space_group_name_H-M   'P 1'
#
loop_
_entity.id
_entity.type
_entity.pdbx_description
1 polymer ?
#
loop_
_entity_poly.entity_id
_entity_poly.type
_entity_poly.pdbx_seq_one_letter_code
_entity_poly.pdbx_strand_id
1 'polypeptide(L)'
;MRVSRKQVEENKQTILTAAGRLFRERGFDAVTVTDIMKSAGLTHGGFYGYFKSKDDLIAQTLAELKIENDAAKNDVVAQIERYLSPEH
;
A
#
# COMPACT_ATOMS: atom_id res chain seq x y z
N MET A 1 6.37 21.95 -15.89
CA MET A 1 7.20 20.81 -16.26
C MET A 1 6.41 19.53 -16.08
N ARG A 2 6.55 18.65 -17.03
CA ARG A 2 5.81 17.41 -17.00
C ARG A 2 6.57 16.34 -16.21
N VAL A 3 5.89 15.69 -15.28
CA VAL A 3 6.48 14.60 -14.52
C VAL A 3 6.53 13.37 -15.43
N SER A 4 7.66 12.67 -15.44
CA SER A 4 7.80 11.48 -16.27
C SER A 4 6.91 10.35 -15.73
N ARG A 5 6.59 9.41 -16.61
CA ARG A 5 5.78 8.26 -16.20
C ARG A 5 6.48 7.49 -15.07
N LYS A 6 7.79 7.35 -15.16
CA LYS A 6 8.56 6.69 -14.11
C LYS A 6 8.44 7.42 -12.78
N GLN A 7 8.50 8.75 -12.82
CA GLN A 7 8.37 9.55 -11.60
C GLN A 7 6.97 9.41 -11.00
N VAL A 8 5.94 9.36 -11.85
CA VAL A 8 4.57 9.17 -11.38
C VAL A 8 4.45 7.83 -10.66
N GLU A 9 5.01 6.78 -11.24
CA GLU A 9 4.97 5.45 -10.63
C GLU A 9 5.73 5.42 -9.31
N GLU A 10 6.88 6.08 -9.24
CA GLU A 10 7.66 6.14 -8.01
C GLU A 10 6.93 6.91 -6.92
N ASN A 11 6.31 8.03 -7.27
CA ASN A 11 5.54 8.80 -6.31
C ASN A 11 4.34 8.01 -5.82
N LYS A 12 3.66 7.33 -6.72
CA LYS A 12 2.52 6.51 -6.38
C LYS A 12 2.92 5.40 -5.39
N GLN A 13 4.05 4.76 -5.66
CA GLN A 13 4.57 3.71 -4.78
C GLN A 13 4.91 4.28 -3.41
N THR A 14 5.52 5.47 -3.38
CA THR A 14 5.85 6.13 -2.13
C THR A 14 4.59 6.40 -1.32
N ILE A 15 3.52 6.85 -1.98
CA ILE A 15 2.23 7.10 -1.33
C ILE A 15 1.68 5.80 -0.76
N LEU A 16 1.70 4.73 -1.54
CA LEU A 16 1.18 3.44 -1.11
C LEU A 16 1.95 2.90 0.11
N THR A 17 3.26 3.05 0.10
CA THR A 17 4.09 2.62 1.21
C THR A 17 3.78 3.41 2.47
N ALA A 18 3.66 4.72 2.35
CA ALA A 18 3.33 5.59 3.48
C ALA A 18 1.93 5.26 4.01
N ALA A 19 0.97 5.07 3.11
CA ALA A 19 -0.39 4.74 3.49
C ALA A 19 -0.45 3.42 4.25
N GLY A 20 0.23 2.40 3.75
CA GLY A 20 0.24 1.10 4.39
C GLY A 20 0.79 1.16 5.80
N ARG A 21 1.87 1.92 5.98
CA ARG A 21 2.47 2.08 7.30
C ARG A 21 1.52 2.80 8.25
N LEU A 22 0.95 3.91 7.81
CA LEU A 22 0.07 4.71 8.67
C LEU A 22 -1.22 3.96 9.01
N PHE A 23 -1.77 3.24 8.05
CA PHE A 23 -2.97 2.46 8.30
C PHE A 23 -2.73 1.36 9.34
N ARG A 24 -1.56 0.75 9.30
CA ARG A 24 -1.21 -0.27 10.30
C ARG A 24 -0.99 0.35 11.68
N GLU A 25 -0.45 1.55 11.73
CA GLU A 25 -0.17 2.21 13.01
C GLU A 25 -1.41 2.80 13.65
N ARG A 26 -2.32 3.35 12.83
CA ARG A 26 -3.44 4.16 13.33
C ARG A 26 -4.81 3.68 12.90
N GLY A 27 -4.90 2.78 11.93
CA GLY A 27 -6.17 2.36 11.37
C GLY A 27 -6.61 3.28 10.24
N PHE A 28 -7.56 2.80 9.43
CA PHE A 28 -8.00 3.54 8.24
C PHE A 28 -8.67 4.87 8.57
N ASP A 29 -9.48 4.88 9.64
CA ASP A 29 -10.28 6.06 9.97
C ASP A 29 -9.45 7.19 10.56
N ALA A 30 -8.35 6.86 11.22
CA ALA A 30 -7.54 7.87 11.89
C ALA A 30 -6.52 8.53 10.96
N VAL A 31 -6.38 8.04 9.73
CA VAL A 31 -5.40 8.54 8.79
C VAL A 31 -6.08 9.33 7.70
N THR A 32 -5.62 10.57 7.47
CA THR A 32 -6.16 11.41 6.42
C THR A 32 -5.26 11.40 5.20
N VAL A 33 -5.81 11.81 4.06
CA VAL A 33 -5.02 11.99 2.84
C VAL A 33 -3.86 12.95 3.09
N THR A 34 -4.11 14.01 3.85
CA THR A 34 -3.06 14.97 4.20
C THR A 34 -1.92 14.31 4.95
N ASP A 35 -2.23 13.44 5.91
CA ASP A 35 -1.21 12.72 6.67
C ASP A 35 -0.35 11.86 5.74
N ILE A 36 -1.00 11.17 4.82
CA ILE A 36 -0.31 10.27 3.91
C ILE A 36 0.61 11.04 2.96
N MET A 37 0.10 12.10 2.35
CA MET A 37 0.89 12.87 1.40
C MET A 37 2.05 13.58 2.09
N LYS A 38 1.82 14.07 3.30
CA LYS A 38 2.88 14.68 4.09
C LYS A 38 3.96 13.66 4.42
N SER A 39 3.57 12.47 4.80
CA SER A 39 4.50 11.39 5.10
C SER A 39 5.29 10.97 3.85
N ALA A 40 4.67 11.05 2.69
CA ALA A 40 5.32 10.71 1.43
C ALA A 40 6.20 11.85 0.89
N GLY A 41 6.19 13.00 1.55
CA GLY A 41 6.96 14.15 1.09
C GLY A 41 6.35 14.86 -0.11
N LEU A 42 5.04 14.72 -0.29
CA LEU A 42 4.33 15.28 -1.43
C LEU A 42 3.25 16.25 -0.96
N THR A 43 2.73 17.05 -1.89
CA THR A 43 1.68 18.00 -1.55
C THR A 43 0.32 17.33 -1.54
N HIS A 44 -0.56 17.78 -0.63
CA HIS A 44 -1.93 17.26 -0.57
C HIS A 44 -2.67 17.47 -1.89
N GLY A 45 -2.45 18.62 -2.54
CA GLY A 45 -3.13 18.91 -3.79
C GLY A 45 -2.82 17.95 -4.91
N GLY A 46 -1.68 17.26 -4.83
CA GLY A 46 -1.28 16.28 -5.85
C GLY A 46 -1.94 14.93 -5.72
N PHE A 47 -2.63 14.68 -4.60
CA PHE A 47 -3.22 13.38 -4.33
C PHE A 47 -4.13 12.88 -5.47
N TYR A 48 -5.03 13.75 -5.92
CA TYR A 48 -6.01 13.35 -6.92
C TYR A 48 -5.42 13.15 -8.32
N GLY A 49 -4.13 13.44 -8.47
CA GLY A 49 -3.41 13.08 -9.68
C GLY A 49 -2.95 11.62 -9.66
N TYR A 50 -2.98 10.99 -8.50
CA TYR A 50 -2.54 9.60 -8.32
C TYR A 50 -3.68 8.65 -8.00
N PHE A 51 -4.66 9.08 -7.23
CA PHE A 51 -5.77 8.25 -6.77
C PHE A 51 -7.07 9.03 -6.89
N LYS A 52 -8.16 8.32 -7.13
CA LYS A 52 -9.47 8.96 -7.29
C LYS A 52 -10.08 9.40 -5.97
N SER A 53 -9.77 8.69 -4.91
CA SER A 53 -10.33 8.95 -3.59
C SER A 53 -9.52 8.22 -2.53
N LYS A 54 -9.82 8.50 -1.26
CA LYS A 54 -9.19 7.75 -0.17
C LYS A 54 -9.54 6.27 -0.25
N ASP A 55 -10.77 5.95 -0.64
CA ASP A 55 -11.19 4.56 -0.79
C ASP A 55 -10.40 3.86 -1.87
N ASP A 56 -10.13 4.55 -2.98
CA ASP A 56 -9.30 4.04 -4.05
C ASP A 56 -7.89 3.76 -3.52
N LEU A 57 -7.34 4.68 -2.75
CA LEU A 57 -6.03 4.52 -2.13
C LEU A 57 -6.02 3.30 -1.20
N ILE A 58 -7.03 3.15 -0.36
CA ILE A 58 -7.13 2.02 0.54
C ILE A 58 -7.16 0.71 -0.24
N ALA A 59 -7.97 0.65 -1.29
CA ALA A 59 -8.07 -0.55 -2.11
C ALA A 59 -6.72 -0.91 -2.74
N GLN A 60 -6.01 0.08 -3.27
CA GLN A 60 -4.72 -0.18 -3.88
C GLN A 60 -3.65 -0.53 -2.85
N THR A 61 -3.73 0.08 -1.66
CA THR A 61 -2.81 -0.25 -0.57
C THR A 61 -3.00 -1.69 -0.14
N LEU A 62 -4.23 -2.14 0.00
CA LEU A 62 -4.51 -3.52 0.37
C LEU A 62 -4.07 -4.50 -0.71
N ALA A 63 -4.25 -4.13 -1.98
CA ALA A 63 -3.80 -4.96 -3.08
C ALA A 63 -2.27 -5.10 -3.07
N GLU A 64 -1.58 -4.00 -2.78
CA GLU A 64 -0.12 -3.99 -2.71
C GLU A 64 0.37 -4.89 -1.57
N LEU A 65 -0.27 -4.77 -0.40
CA LEU A 65 0.07 -5.61 0.75
C LEU A 65 -0.20 -7.08 0.46
N LYS A 66 -1.27 -7.37 -0.25
CA LYS A 66 -1.60 -8.74 -0.63
C LYS A 66 -0.53 -9.32 -1.55
N ILE A 67 -0.08 -8.55 -2.51
CA ILE A 67 0.98 -8.99 -3.42
C ILE A 67 2.26 -9.28 -2.65
N GLU A 68 2.64 -8.39 -1.75
CA GLU A 68 3.83 -8.59 -0.92
C GLU A 68 3.68 -9.82 -0.04
N ASN A 69 2.50 -9.98 0.56
CA ASN A 69 2.23 -11.14 1.39
C ASN A 69 2.26 -12.43 0.59
N ASP A 70 1.75 -12.42 -0.64
CA ASP A 70 1.78 -13.59 -1.49
C ASP A 70 3.24 -13.96 -1.83
N ALA A 71 4.07 -12.97 -2.10
CA ALA A 71 5.48 -13.22 -2.37
C ALA A 71 6.18 -13.80 -1.14
N ALA A 72 5.89 -13.23 0.04
CA ALA A 72 6.46 -13.73 1.28
C ALA A 72 5.86 -15.07 1.67
N LYS A 73 4.62 -15.30 1.32
CA LYS A 73 3.90 -16.51 1.69
C LYS A 73 4.37 -17.75 0.97
N ASN A 74 5.13 -17.60 -0.08
CA ASN A 74 5.67 -18.79 -0.76
C ASN A 74 6.41 -19.67 0.22
N ASP A 75 7.05 -19.06 1.22
CA ASP A 75 7.73 -19.83 2.26
C ASP A 75 6.83 -20.12 3.44
N VAL A 76 6.10 -19.10 3.89
CA VAL A 76 5.26 -19.22 5.09
C VAL A 76 4.09 -20.15 4.86
N VAL A 77 3.42 -20.03 3.72
CA VAL A 77 2.29 -20.90 3.41
C VAL A 77 2.73 -22.35 3.29
N ALA A 78 3.87 -22.58 2.68
CA ALA A 78 4.41 -23.94 2.56
C ALA A 78 4.63 -24.55 3.93
N GLN A 79 5.14 -23.76 4.88
CA GLN A 79 5.35 -24.24 6.24
C GLN A 79 4.05 -24.51 6.97
N ILE A 80 3.07 -23.60 6.80
CA ILE A 80 1.78 -23.77 7.43
C ILE A 80 1.06 -25.00 6.86
N GLU A 81 1.16 -25.21 5.58
CA GLU A 81 0.53 -26.38 4.96
C GLU A 81 1.09 -27.67 5.49
N ARG A 82 2.37 -27.71 5.82
CA ARG A 82 2.96 -28.87 6.42
C ARG A 82 2.36 -29.18 7.78
N TYR A 83 2.03 -28.11 8.53
CA TYR A 83 1.40 -28.28 9.83
C TYR A 83 -0.07 -28.64 9.72
N LEU A 84 -0.77 -27.98 8.82
CA LEU A 84 -2.22 -28.12 8.71
C LEU A 84 -2.66 -29.24 7.79
N SER A 85 -1.79 -29.65 6.89
CA SER A 85 -2.06 -30.73 5.98
C SER A 85 -2.00 -32.04 6.75
N PRO A 86 -3.06 -32.75 6.89
CA PRO A 86 -3.02 -34.04 7.56
C PRO A 86 -2.39 -35.06 6.68
N GLU A 87 -2.10 -34.91 6.05
CA GLU A 87 -1.77 -35.66 5.33
C GLU A 87 -1.71 -36.05 4.84
N HIS A 88 -1.80 -35.95 4.92
CA HIS A 88 -2.01 -36.03 4.48
C HIS A 88 -1.86 -36.32 4.31
#